data_2d81e2f4f2cb43679a7be0b1d00c97aa
#
_entry.id   2d81e2f4f2cb43679a7be0b1d00c97aa
#
_cell.length_a   1.000
_cell.length_b   1.000
_cell.length_c   1.000
_cell.angle_alpha   90.00
_cell.angle_beta   90.00
_cell.angle_gamma   90.00
#
_symmetry.space_group_name_H-M   'P 1'
#
loop_
_entity.id
_entity.type
_entity.pdbx_description
1 polymer ?
#
loop_
_entity_poly.entity_id
_entity_poly.type
_entity_poly.pdbx_seq_one_letter_code
_entity_poly.pdbx_strand_id
1 'polypeptide(L)'
;MRVSTPALIATHLGAVAVGWAVTDKRPVDEQVKHTGFFQIDTTKVLATTVESLRDENRLLVFSYKGDARVWTERTKWWLFGGRQELSVPAVVNYYVDLSDLTLADVSFNETAKLVTVRLPKLTIGDVAFQLENSTTINGGLLTWDDDQVEAMRKLNYVSARRAMVAQAQQTGLINAARRRAIENVSNYFEIPLRIAGRPDVKVIATFR
;
A
#
# COMPACT_ATOMS: atom_id res chain seq x y z
N MET A 1 -55.38 -6.23 -48.94
CA MET A 1 -54.99 -4.94 -49.54
C MET A 1 -53.52 -5.01 -49.97
N ARG A 2 -53.27 -5.04 -51.30
CA ARG A 2 -51.86 -4.95 -51.78
C ARG A 2 -51.49 -3.48 -51.87
N VAL A 3 -50.62 -3.00 -51.00
CA VAL A 3 -50.03 -1.66 -51.12
C VAL A 3 -49.03 -1.73 -52.30
N SER A 4 -49.26 -0.95 -53.33
CA SER A 4 -48.41 -0.93 -54.49
C SER A 4 -47.01 -0.40 -54.18
N THR A 5 -46.00 -1.11 -54.60
CA THR A 5 -44.57 -0.83 -54.39
C THR A 5 -44.16 0.62 -54.73
N PRO A 6 -44.73 1.34 -55.68
CA PRO A 6 -44.33 2.73 -55.92
C PRO A 6 -44.71 3.73 -54.82
N ALA A 7 -45.79 3.47 -54.06
CA ALA A 7 -46.17 4.36 -52.95
C ALA A 7 -45.22 4.28 -51.74
N LEU A 8 -44.64 3.11 -51.52
CA LEU A 8 -43.64 2.90 -50.48
C LEU A 8 -42.31 3.59 -50.80
N ILE A 9 -41.89 3.55 -52.06
CA ILE A 9 -40.67 4.20 -52.54
C ILE A 9 -40.77 5.72 -52.43
N ALA A 10 -41.94 6.29 -52.77
CA ALA A 10 -42.14 7.74 -52.66
C ALA A 10 -42.11 8.27 -51.22
N THR A 11 -42.63 7.49 -50.28
CA THR A 11 -42.61 7.86 -48.87
C THR A 11 -41.18 7.80 -48.29
N HIS A 12 -40.36 6.84 -48.70
CA HIS A 12 -38.99 6.71 -48.25
C HIS A 12 -38.05 7.78 -48.83
N LEU A 13 -38.25 8.14 -50.11
CA LEU A 13 -37.52 9.22 -50.75
C LEU A 13 -37.86 10.60 -50.14
N GLY A 14 -39.11 10.82 -49.76
CA GLY A 14 -39.50 12.02 -49.04
C GLY A 14 -38.89 12.17 -47.67
N ALA A 15 -38.79 11.06 -46.92
CA ALA A 15 -38.18 11.05 -45.61
C ALA A 15 -36.66 11.31 -45.68
N VAL A 16 -35.96 10.77 -46.67
CA VAL A 16 -34.52 11.02 -46.88
C VAL A 16 -34.28 12.46 -47.30
N ALA A 17 -35.11 13.04 -48.17
CA ALA A 17 -34.99 14.42 -48.61
C ALA A 17 -35.23 15.42 -47.49
N VAL A 18 -36.23 15.17 -46.60
CA VAL A 18 -36.47 16.00 -45.41
C VAL A 18 -35.33 15.88 -44.38
N GLY A 19 -34.81 14.67 -44.20
CA GLY A 19 -33.64 14.46 -43.36
C GLY A 19 -32.42 15.22 -43.85
N TRP A 20 -32.18 15.24 -45.13
CA TRP A 20 -31.05 15.94 -45.74
C TRP A 20 -31.20 17.47 -45.68
N ALA A 21 -32.40 17.98 -45.88
CA ALA A 21 -32.67 19.42 -45.81
C ALA A 21 -32.58 19.99 -44.37
N VAL A 22 -32.79 19.14 -43.34
CA VAL A 22 -32.65 19.55 -41.94
C VAL A 22 -31.19 19.52 -41.49
N THR A 23 -30.34 18.63 -42.07
CA THR A 23 -28.92 18.56 -41.73
C THR A 23 -28.07 19.67 -42.38
N ASP A 24 -28.54 20.23 -43.53
CA ASP A 24 -27.73 21.20 -44.27
C ASP A 24 -27.96 22.68 -43.86
N LYS A 25 -28.84 22.94 -42.89
CA LYS A 25 -29.14 24.31 -42.41
C LYS A 25 -28.74 24.63 -40.98
N ARG A 26 -27.98 23.81 -40.32
CA ARG A 26 -27.30 24.20 -39.09
C ARG A 26 -25.89 24.61 -39.48
N PRO A 27 -25.48 25.86 -39.23
CA PRO A 27 -24.08 26.15 -39.20
C PRO A 27 -23.54 25.25 -38.10
N VAL A 28 -22.75 24.26 -38.49
CA VAL A 28 -21.88 23.58 -37.53
C VAL A 28 -21.00 24.71 -37.03
N ASP A 29 -21.33 25.24 -35.85
CA ASP A 29 -20.46 26.13 -35.16
C ASP A 29 -19.13 25.37 -35.02
N GLU A 30 -18.15 25.84 -35.75
CA GLU A 30 -16.78 25.31 -35.80
C GLU A 30 -16.06 25.54 -34.47
N GLN A 31 -16.83 25.73 -33.45
CA GLN A 31 -16.43 25.83 -32.01
C GLN A 31 -16.99 24.73 -31.13
N VAL A 32 -17.34 23.56 -31.68
CA VAL A 32 -17.14 22.36 -30.92
C VAL A 32 -15.62 22.12 -30.95
N LYS A 33 -14.87 23.01 -30.25
CA LYS A 33 -13.61 22.57 -29.64
C LYS A 33 -13.92 21.18 -29.13
N HIS A 34 -13.13 20.20 -29.55
CA HIS A 34 -13.06 18.90 -28.96
C HIS A 34 -12.75 19.05 -27.47
N THR A 35 -13.68 19.56 -26.71
CA THR A 35 -13.80 19.33 -25.29
C THR A 35 -14.20 17.87 -25.24
N GLY A 36 -13.16 17.03 -25.40
CA GLY A 36 -13.35 15.61 -25.43
C GLY A 36 -14.20 15.24 -24.23
N PHE A 37 -15.17 14.37 -24.45
CA PHE A 37 -16.04 13.74 -23.46
C PHE A 37 -15.23 13.09 -22.31
N PHE A 38 -13.93 13.25 -22.30
CA PHE A 38 -12.91 12.71 -21.40
C PHE A 38 -11.87 13.77 -21.00
N GLN A 39 -12.27 15.02 -20.70
CA GLN A 39 -11.43 15.84 -19.84
C GLN A 39 -11.51 15.26 -18.44
N ILE A 40 -10.71 14.23 -18.20
CA ILE A 40 -10.58 13.64 -16.88
C ILE A 40 -9.95 14.70 -15.99
N ASP A 41 -10.73 15.16 -15.04
CA ASP A 41 -10.30 16.13 -14.05
C ASP A 41 -9.23 15.48 -13.16
N THR A 42 -7.98 15.87 -13.31
CA THR A 42 -6.85 15.38 -12.52
C THR A 42 -7.14 15.46 -11.03
N THR A 43 -7.83 16.52 -10.59
CA THR A 43 -8.20 16.71 -9.18
C THR A 43 -9.15 15.63 -8.69
N LYS A 44 -10.09 15.19 -9.52
CA LYS A 44 -10.99 14.07 -9.19
C LYS A 44 -10.23 12.75 -9.07
N VAL A 45 -9.29 12.48 -9.98
CA VAL A 45 -8.46 11.28 -9.91
C VAL A 45 -7.67 11.26 -8.60
N LEU A 46 -7.04 12.39 -8.24
CA LEU A 46 -6.28 12.49 -6.99
C LEU A 46 -7.18 12.32 -5.77
N ALA A 47 -8.39 12.93 -5.78
CA ALA A 47 -9.35 12.80 -4.67
C ALA A 47 -9.79 11.34 -4.47
N THR A 48 -10.19 10.66 -5.53
CA THR A 48 -10.58 9.24 -5.47
C THR A 48 -9.42 8.35 -5.01
N THR A 49 -8.19 8.63 -5.45
CA THR A 49 -7.00 7.88 -5.01
C THR A 49 -6.76 8.08 -3.52
N VAL A 50 -6.87 9.30 -2.99
CA VAL A 50 -6.76 9.58 -1.54
C VAL A 50 -7.83 8.83 -0.76
N GLU A 51 -9.08 8.85 -1.22
CA GLU A 51 -10.18 8.14 -0.58
C GLU A 51 -9.92 6.64 -0.52
N SER A 52 -9.55 6.02 -1.65
CA SER A 52 -9.20 4.60 -1.71
C SER A 52 -8.04 4.23 -0.78
N LEU A 53 -7.02 5.07 -0.69
CA LEU A 53 -5.89 4.85 0.21
C LEU A 53 -6.28 4.99 1.70
N ARG A 54 -7.20 5.90 2.02
CA ARG A 54 -7.74 6.03 3.39
C ARG A 54 -8.53 4.79 3.80
N ASP A 55 -9.31 4.22 2.89
CA ASP A 55 -10.10 3.02 3.14
C ASP A 55 -9.23 1.81 3.46
N GLU A 56 -8.01 1.75 2.94
CA GLU A 56 -6.99 0.74 3.29
C GLU A 56 -6.48 0.89 4.74
N ASN A 57 -6.68 2.05 5.38
CA ASN A 57 -6.23 2.39 6.72
C ASN A 57 -4.71 2.25 6.92
N ARG A 58 -4.16 1.04 6.79
CA ARG A 58 -2.75 0.75 7.05
C ARG A 58 -2.12 0.01 5.87
N LEU A 59 -1.18 0.67 5.20
CA LEU A 59 -0.43 0.07 4.09
C LEU A 59 0.82 -0.64 4.62
N LEU A 60 0.89 -1.96 4.43
CA LEU A 60 2.12 -2.73 4.62
C LEU A 60 3.12 -2.36 3.53
N VAL A 61 4.25 -1.78 3.92
CA VAL A 61 5.27 -1.29 2.96
C VAL A 61 6.54 -2.12 2.94
N PHE A 62 6.86 -2.78 4.06
CA PHE A 62 8.06 -3.59 4.16
C PHE A 62 7.90 -4.65 5.26
N SER A 63 8.54 -5.81 5.09
CA SER A 63 8.61 -6.87 6.09
C SER A 63 10.06 -7.27 6.31
N TYR A 64 10.54 -7.18 7.52
CA TYR A 64 11.83 -7.68 7.94
C TYR A 64 11.67 -9.10 8.51
N LYS A 65 12.44 -10.04 7.98
CA LYS A 65 12.54 -11.41 8.51
C LYS A 65 13.92 -11.60 9.11
N GLY A 66 13.98 -12.07 10.34
CA GLY A 66 15.23 -12.30 11.05
C GLY A 66 15.09 -13.37 12.12
N ASP A 67 16.22 -13.76 12.70
CA ASP A 67 16.29 -14.72 13.79
C ASP A 67 16.70 -14.00 15.09
N ALA A 68 15.91 -14.22 16.15
CA ALA A 68 16.31 -13.84 17.49
C ALA A 68 17.03 -15.01 18.16
N ARG A 69 18.29 -14.80 18.53
CA ARG A 69 19.08 -15.73 19.35
C ARG A 69 19.33 -15.09 20.70
N VAL A 70 18.85 -15.74 21.74
CA VAL A 70 18.97 -15.26 23.11
C VAL A 70 19.22 -16.44 24.04
N TRP A 71 19.79 -16.16 25.17
CA TRP A 71 19.99 -17.16 26.22
C TRP A 71 19.73 -16.57 27.59
N THR A 72 19.32 -17.43 28.50
CA THR A 72 19.21 -17.15 29.92
C THR A 72 20.08 -18.12 30.67
N GLU A 73 20.89 -17.59 31.58
CA GLU A 73 21.71 -18.35 32.50
C GLU A 73 21.19 -18.13 33.92
N ARG A 74 21.14 -19.19 34.71
CA ARG A 74 20.85 -19.14 36.13
C ARG A 74 21.74 -20.10 36.89
N THR A 75 22.10 -19.74 38.09
CA THR A 75 22.86 -20.58 39.02
C THR A 75 21.97 -20.94 40.19
N LYS A 76 21.87 -22.23 40.49
CA LYS A 76 21.19 -22.77 41.65
C LYS A 76 22.23 -23.24 42.66
N TRP A 77 22.13 -22.81 43.93
CA TRP A 77 23.04 -23.24 45.00
C TRP A 77 24.52 -22.96 44.70
N TRP A 78 24.83 -21.86 43.99
CA TRP A 78 26.20 -21.42 43.62
C TRP A 78 27.08 -22.46 42.86
N LEU A 79 26.63 -23.70 42.74
CA LEU A 79 27.35 -24.82 42.12
C LEU A 79 26.70 -25.31 40.82
N PHE A 80 25.39 -25.20 40.66
CA PHE A 80 24.67 -25.77 39.54
C PHE A 80 24.20 -24.68 38.57
N GLY A 81 25.00 -24.43 37.53
CA GLY A 81 24.63 -23.53 36.43
C GLY A 81 23.69 -24.20 35.46
N GLY A 82 22.62 -23.50 35.11
CA GLY A 82 21.74 -23.88 34.00
C GLY A 82 21.70 -22.79 32.93
N ARG A 83 21.80 -23.20 31.69
CA ARG A 83 21.67 -22.32 30.52
C ARG A 83 20.60 -22.83 29.58
N GLN A 84 19.74 -21.93 29.15
CA GLN A 84 18.78 -22.22 28.09
C GLN A 84 18.97 -21.22 26.97
N GLU A 85 19.18 -21.72 25.77
CA GLU A 85 19.31 -20.92 24.55
C GLU A 85 18.05 -21.09 23.70
N LEU A 86 17.51 -19.99 23.18
CA LEU A 86 16.39 -19.94 22.26
C LEU A 86 16.83 -19.29 20.96
N SER A 87 16.60 -19.98 19.85
CA SER A 87 16.66 -19.43 18.51
C SER A 87 15.25 -19.47 17.91
N VAL A 88 14.70 -18.32 17.54
CA VAL A 88 13.34 -18.23 17.00
C VAL A 88 13.29 -17.26 15.84
N PRO A 89 12.87 -17.73 14.64
CA PRO A 89 12.61 -16.85 13.51
C PRO A 89 11.42 -15.94 13.80
N ALA A 90 11.49 -14.70 13.31
CA ALA A 90 10.43 -13.73 13.50
C ALA A 90 10.30 -12.80 12.29
N VAL A 91 9.12 -12.23 12.16
CA VAL A 91 8.79 -11.22 11.16
C VAL A 91 8.37 -9.94 11.86
N VAL A 92 8.90 -8.80 11.41
CA VAL A 92 8.48 -7.47 11.83
C VAL A 92 8.03 -6.69 10.60
N ASN A 93 6.79 -6.24 10.61
CA ASN A 93 6.19 -5.51 9.52
C ASN A 93 6.26 -3.99 9.76
N TYR A 94 6.42 -3.24 8.66
CA TYR A 94 6.42 -1.78 8.69
C TYR A 94 5.22 -1.28 7.89
N TYR A 95 4.54 -0.29 8.46
CA TYR A 95 3.31 0.25 7.90
C TYR A 95 3.37 1.76 7.78
N VAL A 96 2.62 2.30 6.83
CA VAL A 96 2.20 3.69 6.80
C VAL A 96 0.71 3.72 7.13
N ASP A 97 0.34 4.52 8.12
CA ASP A 97 -1.06 4.74 8.48
C ASP A 97 -1.65 5.79 7.54
N LEU A 98 -2.54 5.35 6.67
CA LEU A 98 -3.16 6.20 5.64
C LEU A 98 -4.53 6.75 6.07
N SER A 99 -5.04 6.37 7.25
CA SER A 99 -6.32 6.85 7.76
C SER A 99 -6.37 8.37 7.89
N ASP A 100 -5.24 9.01 8.18
CA ASP A 100 -5.08 10.46 8.32
C ASP A 100 -4.66 11.16 7.01
N LEU A 101 -4.56 10.43 5.89
CA LEU A 101 -4.23 11.03 4.61
C LEU A 101 -5.40 11.86 4.08
N THR A 102 -5.13 13.11 3.71
CA THR A 102 -6.14 14.04 3.21
C THR A 102 -5.72 14.67 1.89
N LEU A 103 -6.65 15.29 1.18
CA LEU A 103 -6.32 16.07 -0.02
C LEU A 103 -5.37 17.23 0.27
N ALA A 104 -5.31 17.76 1.49
CA ALA A 104 -4.34 18.77 1.88
C ALA A 104 -2.88 18.25 1.90
N ASP A 105 -2.71 16.93 1.92
CA ASP A 105 -1.41 16.28 1.82
C ASP A 105 -0.96 16.03 0.38
N VAL A 106 -1.86 16.28 -0.58
CA VAL A 106 -1.60 16.08 -2.01
C VAL A 106 -1.65 17.44 -2.71
N SER A 107 -0.54 17.85 -3.29
CA SER A 107 -0.45 19.06 -4.08
C SER A 107 -0.13 18.73 -5.53
N PHE A 108 -0.82 19.38 -6.46
CA PHE A 108 -0.57 19.24 -7.91
C PHE A 108 -0.10 20.56 -8.51
N ASN A 109 1.04 20.52 -9.16
CA ASN A 109 1.57 21.63 -9.95
C ASN A 109 1.40 21.32 -11.44
N GLU A 110 0.43 21.98 -12.08
CA GLU A 110 0.09 21.76 -13.49
C GLU A 110 1.25 22.14 -14.41
N THR A 111 1.96 23.24 -14.11
CA THR A 111 3.08 23.72 -14.93
C THR A 111 4.27 22.76 -14.88
N ALA A 112 4.59 22.26 -13.70
CA ALA A 112 5.67 21.29 -13.51
C ALA A 112 5.26 19.84 -13.82
N LYS A 113 3.96 19.57 -14.05
CA LYS A 113 3.41 18.22 -14.19
C LYS A 113 3.81 17.32 -13.01
N LEU A 114 3.71 17.85 -11.80
CA LEU A 114 4.20 17.20 -10.59
C LEU A 114 3.12 17.13 -9.52
N VAL A 115 2.86 15.92 -9.04
CA VAL A 115 2.09 15.66 -7.81
C VAL A 115 3.07 15.40 -6.68
N THR A 116 2.89 16.10 -5.57
CA THR A 116 3.64 15.83 -4.33
C THR A 116 2.68 15.31 -3.27
N VAL A 117 3.03 14.18 -2.66
CA VAL A 117 2.23 13.51 -1.62
C VAL A 117 3.02 13.50 -0.31
N ARG A 118 2.46 14.05 0.77
CA ARG A 118 3.06 14.04 2.11
C ARG A 118 2.54 12.86 2.92
N LEU A 119 3.39 11.87 3.13
CA LEU A 119 3.05 10.65 3.85
C LEU A 119 3.04 10.86 5.36
N PRO A 120 2.13 10.20 6.09
CA PRO A 120 2.22 10.05 7.53
C PRO A 120 3.48 9.29 7.94
N LYS A 121 3.79 9.29 9.23
CA LYS A 121 4.97 8.62 9.76
C LYS A 121 4.92 7.10 9.54
N LEU A 122 6.10 6.51 9.35
CA LEU A 122 6.29 5.07 9.35
C LEU A 122 6.06 4.49 10.76
N THR A 123 5.34 3.39 10.86
CA THR A 123 5.11 2.65 12.11
C THR A 123 5.68 1.23 12.00
N ILE A 124 6.26 0.76 13.10
CA ILE A 124 6.76 -0.62 13.22
C ILE A 124 5.69 -1.43 13.92
N GLY A 125 5.32 -2.56 13.34
CA GLY A 125 4.35 -3.50 13.90
C GLY A 125 4.95 -4.39 14.97
N ASP A 126 4.11 -5.26 15.51
CA ASP A 126 4.53 -6.25 16.50
C ASP A 126 5.43 -7.33 15.88
N VAL A 127 6.23 -7.94 16.76
CA VAL A 127 7.07 -9.09 16.40
C VAL A 127 6.19 -10.34 16.33
N ALA A 128 6.11 -10.94 15.14
CA ALA A 128 5.44 -12.20 14.89
C ALA A 128 6.47 -13.33 14.88
N PHE A 129 6.51 -14.14 15.94
CA PHE A 129 7.39 -15.30 16.02
C PHE A 129 6.84 -16.49 15.23
N GLN A 130 7.72 -17.22 14.54
CA GLN A 130 7.43 -18.50 13.89
C GLN A 130 7.83 -19.63 14.85
N LEU A 131 6.94 -19.93 15.79
CA LEU A 131 7.20 -20.86 16.90
C LEU A 131 7.49 -22.29 16.42
N GLU A 132 6.88 -22.69 15.33
CA GLU A 132 7.09 -23.99 14.69
C GLU A 132 8.53 -24.23 14.22
N ASN A 133 9.25 -23.15 13.98
CA ASN A 133 10.65 -23.15 13.53
C ASN A 133 11.63 -22.76 14.66
N SER A 134 11.14 -22.70 15.91
CA SER A 134 11.96 -22.33 17.05
C SER A 134 12.79 -23.54 17.53
N THR A 135 14.03 -23.26 17.98
CA THR A 135 14.89 -24.26 18.59
C THR A 135 15.25 -23.81 20.00
N THR A 136 15.08 -24.71 20.96
CA THR A 136 15.48 -24.49 22.36
C THR A 136 16.54 -25.51 22.74
N ILE A 137 17.68 -25.05 23.24
CA ILE A 137 18.78 -25.88 23.71
C ILE A 137 18.91 -25.67 25.22
N ASN A 138 18.82 -26.76 25.97
CA ASN A 138 18.98 -26.76 27.42
C ASN A 138 20.33 -27.36 27.81
N GLY A 139 21.13 -26.62 28.53
CA GLY A 139 22.43 -27.04 29.05
C GLY A 139 22.50 -26.96 30.57
N GLY A 140 22.99 -28.03 31.23
CA GLY A 140 23.18 -28.02 32.69
C GLY A 140 21.91 -27.98 33.53
N LEU A 141 20.72 -28.32 32.94
CA LEU A 141 19.43 -28.21 33.62
C LEU A 141 18.97 -29.52 34.28
N LEU A 142 19.81 -30.54 34.42
CA LEU A 142 19.47 -31.84 34.98
C LEU A 142 18.89 -31.79 36.43
N THR A 143 19.20 -30.73 37.14
CA THR A 143 18.75 -30.54 38.56
C THR A 143 17.60 -29.50 38.67
N TRP A 144 17.06 -29.07 37.54
CA TRP A 144 16.03 -28.04 37.51
C TRP A 144 14.67 -28.68 37.29
N ASP A 145 13.66 -28.18 37.96
CA ASP A 145 12.28 -28.58 37.75
C ASP A 145 11.69 -27.92 36.50
N ASP A 146 10.57 -28.49 35.99
CA ASP A 146 9.93 -28.02 34.79
C ASP A 146 9.46 -26.57 34.87
N ASP A 147 9.02 -26.10 36.05
CA ASP A 147 8.59 -24.72 36.28
C ASP A 147 9.73 -23.74 36.12
N GLN A 148 10.93 -24.10 36.59
CA GLN A 148 12.13 -23.28 36.47
C GLN A 148 12.60 -23.21 35.02
N VAL A 149 12.57 -24.32 34.28
CA VAL A 149 12.88 -24.40 32.86
C VAL A 149 11.90 -23.53 32.04
N GLU A 150 10.61 -23.63 32.33
CA GLU A 150 9.55 -22.85 31.71
C GLU A 150 9.71 -21.33 32.02
N ALA A 151 10.09 -20.98 33.23
CA ALA A 151 10.37 -19.59 33.59
C ALA A 151 11.54 -19.02 32.78
N MET A 152 12.62 -19.80 32.54
CA MET A 152 13.71 -19.40 31.66
C MET A 152 13.24 -19.24 30.21
N ARG A 153 12.39 -20.15 29.73
CA ARG A 153 11.81 -20.08 28.39
C ARG A 153 11.02 -18.77 28.19
N LYS A 154 10.17 -18.39 29.14
CA LYS A 154 9.40 -17.13 29.11
C LYS A 154 10.32 -15.92 29.05
N LEU A 155 11.40 -15.90 29.86
CA LEU A 155 12.39 -14.82 29.82
C LEU A 155 13.11 -14.74 28.48
N ASN A 156 13.45 -15.88 27.88
CA ASN A 156 14.04 -15.92 26.56
C ASN A 156 13.12 -15.32 25.48
N TYR A 157 11.81 -15.63 25.49
CA TYR A 157 10.87 -14.98 24.55
C TYR A 157 10.74 -13.47 24.73
N VAL A 158 10.75 -12.99 25.97
CA VAL A 158 10.77 -11.55 26.27
C VAL A 158 12.04 -10.90 25.71
N SER A 159 13.19 -11.56 25.91
CA SER A 159 14.49 -11.09 25.41
C SER A 159 14.55 -11.13 23.88
N ALA A 160 14.05 -12.20 23.26
CA ALA A 160 13.94 -12.33 21.82
C ALA A 160 13.09 -11.22 21.20
N ARG A 161 11.93 -10.90 21.81
CA ARG A 161 11.09 -9.77 21.37
C ARG A 161 11.87 -8.45 21.42
N ARG A 162 12.57 -8.16 22.53
CA ARG A 162 13.38 -6.94 22.65
C ARG A 162 14.49 -6.87 21.59
N ALA A 163 15.18 -7.99 21.36
CA ALA A 163 16.22 -8.07 20.33
C ALA A 163 15.66 -7.79 18.93
N MET A 164 14.53 -8.39 18.57
CA MET A 164 13.87 -8.16 17.27
C MET A 164 13.38 -6.73 17.10
N VAL A 165 12.81 -6.12 18.15
CA VAL A 165 12.41 -4.71 18.12
C VAL A 165 13.62 -3.80 17.92
N ALA A 166 14.72 -4.06 18.62
CA ALA A 166 15.96 -3.29 18.47
C ALA A 166 16.55 -3.43 17.05
N GLN A 167 16.52 -4.64 16.48
CA GLN A 167 16.93 -4.85 15.10
C GLN A 167 16.03 -4.09 14.13
N ALA A 168 14.70 -4.17 14.29
CA ALA A 168 13.75 -3.47 13.44
C ALA A 168 13.89 -1.94 13.50
N GLN A 169 14.40 -1.39 14.59
CA GLN A 169 14.67 0.04 14.75
C GLN A 169 15.99 0.51 14.11
N GLN A 170 16.79 -0.39 13.55
CA GLN A 170 18.03 0.00 12.89
C GLN A 170 17.77 0.93 11.70
N THR A 171 18.58 1.96 11.58
CA THR A 171 18.46 3.01 10.55
C THR A 171 18.39 2.44 9.13
N GLY A 172 19.15 1.38 8.85
CA GLY A 172 19.16 0.71 7.55
C GLY A 172 17.79 0.14 7.16
N LEU A 173 17.11 -0.54 8.11
CA LEU A 173 15.78 -1.12 7.89
C LEU A 173 14.70 -0.05 7.80
N ILE A 174 14.75 0.96 8.66
CA ILE A 174 13.83 2.10 8.59
C ILE A 174 13.95 2.81 7.24
N ASN A 175 15.16 3.07 6.76
CA ASN A 175 15.37 3.70 5.45
C ASN A 175 14.91 2.81 4.30
N ALA A 176 15.10 1.50 4.38
CA ALA A 176 14.57 0.57 3.39
C ALA A 176 13.03 0.59 3.35
N ALA A 177 12.38 0.56 4.52
CA ALA A 177 10.94 0.67 4.65
C ALA A 177 10.40 2.01 4.11
N ARG A 178 11.08 3.13 4.41
CA ARG A 178 10.71 4.45 3.87
C ARG A 178 10.80 4.51 2.35
N ARG A 179 11.87 3.99 1.76
CA ARG A 179 12.01 3.94 0.29
C ARG A 179 10.87 3.13 -0.35
N ARG A 180 10.54 1.97 0.23
CA ARG A 180 9.42 1.16 -0.27
C ARG A 180 8.07 1.85 -0.12
N ALA A 181 7.85 2.56 0.99
CA ALA A 181 6.64 3.35 1.18
C ALA A 181 6.49 4.44 0.12
N ILE A 182 7.56 5.19 -0.15
CA ILE A 182 7.59 6.23 -1.18
C ILE A 182 7.27 5.63 -2.55
N GLU A 183 7.95 4.55 -2.93
CA GLU A 183 7.75 3.85 -4.19
C GLU A 183 6.30 3.36 -4.35
N ASN A 184 5.79 2.64 -3.34
CA ASN A 184 4.44 2.08 -3.38
C ASN A 184 3.38 3.19 -3.51
N VAL A 185 3.47 4.23 -2.68
CA VAL A 185 2.47 5.31 -2.73
C VAL A 185 2.58 6.12 -4.01
N SER A 186 3.79 6.41 -4.51
CA SER A 186 3.94 7.06 -5.82
C SER A 186 3.21 6.27 -6.90
N ASN A 187 3.36 4.95 -6.94
CA ASN A 187 2.69 4.08 -7.91
C ASN A 187 1.15 4.11 -7.76
N TYR A 188 0.63 4.17 -6.52
CA TYR A 188 -0.82 4.25 -6.28
C TYR A 188 -1.44 5.52 -6.89
N PHE A 189 -0.69 6.60 -7.03
CA PHE A 189 -1.13 7.82 -7.71
C PHE A 189 -0.80 7.82 -9.21
N GLU A 190 0.38 7.34 -9.60
CA GLU A 190 0.81 7.33 -11.02
C GLU A 190 -0.05 6.44 -11.90
N ILE A 191 -0.45 5.25 -11.41
CA ILE A 191 -1.24 4.31 -12.20
C ILE A 191 -2.60 4.89 -12.58
N PRO A 192 -3.45 5.41 -11.66
CA PRO A 192 -4.71 6.05 -12.00
C PRO A 192 -4.53 7.27 -12.91
N LEU A 193 -3.52 8.10 -12.68
CA LEU A 193 -3.23 9.26 -13.54
C LEU A 193 -2.90 8.83 -14.97
N ARG A 194 -2.11 7.78 -15.15
CA ARG A 194 -1.77 7.23 -16.46
C ARG A 194 -3.00 6.68 -17.19
N ILE A 195 -3.86 5.93 -16.48
CA ILE A 195 -5.12 5.40 -17.01
C ILE A 195 -6.04 6.56 -17.40
N ALA A 196 -6.03 7.64 -16.64
CA ALA A 196 -6.77 8.86 -16.89
C ALA A 196 -6.20 9.73 -18.04
N GLY A 197 -5.22 9.23 -18.80
CA GLY A 197 -4.63 9.95 -19.92
C GLY A 197 -3.62 11.03 -19.52
N ARG A 198 -3.09 10.97 -18.28
CA ARG A 198 -2.07 11.91 -17.76
C ARG A 198 -0.73 11.19 -17.50
N PRO A 199 -0.12 10.52 -18.48
CA PRO A 199 1.18 9.83 -18.32
C PRO A 199 2.35 10.82 -18.17
N ASP A 200 2.12 12.09 -18.44
CA ASP A 200 3.08 13.20 -18.34
C ASP A 200 3.27 13.67 -16.88
N VAL A 201 2.37 13.30 -15.97
CA VAL A 201 2.41 13.69 -14.57
C VAL A 201 3.30 12.75 -13.77
N LYS A 202 4.31 13.30 -13.10
CA LYS A 202 5.16 12.57 -12.15
C LYS A 202 4.60 12.69 -10.74
N VAL A 203 4.83 11.67 -9.91
CA VAL A 203 4.45 11.68 -8.50
C VAL A 203 5.68 11.54 -7.62
N ILE A 204 5.80 12.38 -6.62
CA ILE A 204 6.84 12.32 -5.58
C ILE A 204 6.16 12.23 -4.23
N ALA A 205 6.36 11.11 -3.53
CA ALA A 205 5.94 10.97 -2.14
C ALA A 205 7.10 11.32 -1.20
N THR A 206 6.78 11.99 -0.09
CA THR A 206 7.75 12.35 0.96
C THR A 206 7.12 12.16 2.32
N PHE A 207 7.89 11.81 3.34
CA PHE A 207 7.38 11.79 4.71
C PHE A 207 7.29 13.21 5.28
N ARG A 208 6.26 13.44 6.13
CA ARG A 208 6.12 14.67 6.93
C ARG A 208 7.29 14.85 7.88
#